data_43f80f037aae9e5c12be18910800dd61
#
_entry.id   43f80f037aae9e5c12be18910800dd61
#
_cell.length_a   1.000
_cell.length_b   1.000
_cell.length_c   1.000
_cell.angle_alpha   90.00
_cell.angle_beta   90.00
_cell.angle_gamma   90.00
#
_symmetry.space_group_name_H-M   'P 1'
#
loop_
_entity.id
_entity.type
_entity.pdbx_description
1 polymer ?
#
loop_
_entity_poly.entity_id
_entity_poly.type
_entity_poly.pdbx_seq_one_letter_code
_entity_poly.pdbx_strand_id
1 'polypeptide(L)' 'MINENLKKICEEKDISAYRLAKITHLPISVVAKIIRDEVRNPRLDTIIKIADALDVTLDELVGRK' A
#
# COMPACT_ATOMS: atom_id res chain seq x y z
N MET A 1 8.99 5.11 6.53
CA MET A 1 8.87 5.01 5.06
C MET A 1 7.60 4.25 4.72
N ILE A 2 6.95 4.64 3.65
CA ILE A 2 5.64 4.05 3.30
C ILE A 2 5.72 2.55 3.05
N ASN A 3 6.79 2.08 2.44
CA ASN A 3 6.94 0.66 2.11
C ASN A 3 6.95 -0.23 3.35
N GLU A 4 7.64 0.20 4.40
CA GLU A 4 7.72 -0.58 5.63
C GLU A 4 6.37 -0.66 6.31
N ASN A 5 5.66 0.46 6.38
CA ASN A 5 4.34 0.49 6.99
C ASN A 5 3.33 -0.30 6.17
N LEU A 6 3.39 -0.18 4.85
CA LEU A 6 2.51 -0.92 3.96
C LEU A 6 2.71 -2.41 4.13
N LYS A 7 3.95 -2.86 4.15
CA LYS A 7 4.26 -4.28 4.32
C LYS A 7 3.73 -4.79 5.66
N LYS A 8 3.96 -4.03 6.72
CA LYS A 8 3.49 -4.39 8.05
C LYS A 8 1.97 -4.48 8.11
N ILE A 9 1.28 -3.49 7.54
CA ILE A 9 -0.17 -3.46 7.54
C ILE A 9 -0.73 -4.66 6.76
N CYS A 10 -0.12 -4.96 5.62
CA CYS A 10 -0.55 -6.11 4.82
C CYS A 10 -0.37 -7.42 5.58
N GLU A 11 0.73 -7.55 6.31
CA GLU A 11 0.97 -8.75 7.12
C GLU A 11 -0.04 -8.86 8.26
N GLU A 12 -0.31 -7.76 8.93
CA GLU A 12 -1.28 -7.75 10.03
C GLU A 12 -2.69 -8.09 9.56
N LYS A 13 -3.04 -7.66 8.35
CA LYS A 13 -4.37 -7.91 7.79
C LYS A 13 -4.43 -9.16 6.92
N ASP A 14 -3.30 -9.85 6.79
CA ASP A 14 -3.19 -11.05 5.97
C ASP A 14 -3.64 -10.81 4.53
N ILE A 15 -3.17 -9.73 3.94
CA ILE A 15 -3.49 -9.36 2.57
C ILE A 15 -2.23 -9.42 1.73
N SER A 16 -2.26 -10.21 0.66
CA SER A 16 -1.13 -10.31 -0.27
C SER A 16 -1.13 -9.15 -1.25
N ALA A 17 0.01 -8.95 -1.94
CA ALA A 17 0.11 -7.93 -2.98
C ALA A 17 -0.91 -8.18 -4.08
N TYR A 18 -1.11 -9.43 -4.44
CA TYR A 18 -2.08 -9.81 -5.47
C TYR A 18 -3.48 -9.39 -5.07
N ARG A 19 -3.85 -9.70 -3.83
CA ARG A 19 -5.19 -9.36 -3.33
C ARG A 19 -5.36 -7.84 -3.24
N LEU A 20 -4.34 -7.14 -2.77
CA LEU A 20 -4.38 -5.69 -2.70
C LEU A 20 -4.55 -5.07 -4.08
N ALA A 21 -3.86 -5.61 -5.08
CA ALA A 21 -4.00 -5.14 -6.45
C ALA A 21 -5.44 -5.33 -6.96
N LYS A 22 -6.05 -6.47 -6.64
CA LYS A 22 -7.43 -6.72 -7.04
C LYS A 22 -8.40 -5.76 -6.37
N ILE A 23 -8.24 -5.52 -5.09
CA ILE A 23 -9.13 -4.62 -4.35
C ILE A 23 -9.01 -3.19 -4.84
N THR A 24 -7.80 -2.75 -5.12
CA THR A 24 -7.53 -1.37 -5.53
C THR A 24 -7.73 -1.14 -7.02
N HIS A 25 -7.89 -2.21 -7.80
CA HIS A 25 -7.94 -2.15 -9.27
C HIS A 25 -6.64 -1.61 -9.86
N LEU A 26 -5.53 -1.79 -9.17
CA LEU A 26 -4.21 -1.39 -9.65
C LEU A 26 -3.49 -2.59 -10.24
N PRO A 27 -2.58 -2.37 -11.19
CA PRO A 27 -1.76 -3.46 -11.71
C PRO A 27 -0.92 -4.07 -10.58
N ILE A 28 -0.81 -5.39 -10.55
CA ILE A 28 -0.04 -6.05 -9.50
C ILE A 28 1.43 -5.62 -9.52
N SER A 29 1.97 -5.32 -10.70
CA SER A 29 3.34 -4.85 -10.82
C SER A 29 3.56 -3.54 -10.06
N VAL A 30 2.57 -2.65 -10.09
CA VAL A 30 2.65 -1.37 -9.36
C VAL A 30 2.62 -1.62 -7.87
N VAL A 31 1.68 -2.44 -7.41
CA VAL A 31 1.55 -2.75 -5.97
C VAL A 31 2.80 -3.45 -5.45
N ALA A 32 3.30 -4.42 -6.19
CA ALA A 32 4.49 -5.16 -5.79
C ALA A 32 5.71 -4.24 -5.69
N LYS A 33 5.86 -3.31 -6.63
CA LYS A 33 6.98 -2.36 -6.60
C LYS A 33 6.91 -1.45 -5.39
N ILE A 34 5.72 -1.01 -5.02
CA ILE A 34 5.54 -0.15 -3.85
C ILE A 34 5.92 -0.93 -2.58
N ILE A 35 5.45 -2.17 -2.47
CA ILE A 35 5.74 -3.00 -1.30
C ILE A 35 7.23 -3.29 -1.18
N ARG A 36 7.93 -3.48 -2.32
CA ARG A 36 9.36 -3.78 -2.33
C ARG A 36 10.25 -2.53 -2.27
N ASP A 37 9.64 -1.36 -2.08
CA ASP A 37 10.36 -0.08 -1.98
C ASP A 37 11.11 0.27 -3.26
N GLU A 38 10.55 -0.08 -4.39
CA GLU A 38 11.13 0.28 -5.69
C GLU A 38 10.56 1.58 -6.24
N VAL A 39 9.57 2.14 -5.57
CA VAL A 39 8.96 3.42 -5.95
C VAL A 39 9.14 4.40 -4.80
N ARG A 40 9.92 5.45 -5.03
CA ARG A 40 10.20 6.44 -3.99
C ARG A 40 9.04 7.37 -3.72
N ASN A 41 8.39 7.81 -4.80
CA ASN A 41 7.30 8.78 -4.69
C ASN A 41 6.05 8.25 -5.38
N PRO A 42 5.31 7.33 -4.72
CA PRO A 42 4.06 6.87 -5.29
C PRO A 42 3.09 8.03 -5.45
N ARG A 43 2.26 7.97 -6.47
CA ARG A 43 1.27 9.02 -6.70
C ARG A 43 0.27 9.06 -5.56
N LEU A 44 -0.20 10.26 -5.25
CA LEU A 44 -1.13 10.44 -4.14
C LEU A 44 -2.41 9.64 -4.34
N ASP A 45 -2.97 9.63 -5.55
CA ASP A 45 -4.18 8.86 -5.82
C ASP A 45 -3.98 7.37 -5.61
N THR A 46 -2.79 6.85 -5.92
CA THR A 46 -2.44 5.46 -5.68
C THR A 46 -2.41 5.18 -4.18
N ILE A 47 -1.79 6.07 -3.41
CA ILE A 47 -1.71 5.92 -1.96
C ILE A 47 -3.10 5.96 -1.33
N ILE A 48 -3.96 6.84 -1.80
CA ILE A 48 -5.33 6.95 -1.30
C ILE A 48 -6.09 5.65 -1.55
N LYS A 49 -5.97 5.10 -2.74
CA LYS A 49 -6.63 3.83 -3.07
C LYS A 49 -6.16 2.70 -2.16
N ILE A 50 -4.86 2.65 -1.89
CA ILE A 50 -4.29 1.62 -1.02
C ILE A 50 -4.80 1.80 0.41
N ALA A 51 -4.78 3.02 0.92
CA ALA A 51 -5.25 3.31 2.27
C ALA A 51 -6.73 2.93 2.42
N ASP A 52 -7.56 3.29 1.45
CA ASP A 52 -8.97 2.95 1.47
C ASP A 52 -9.19 1.44 1.46
N ALA A 53 -8.43 0.74 0.64
CA ALA A 53 -8.55 -0.72 0.52
C ALA A 53 -8.17 -1.42 1.83
N LEU A 54 -7.21 -0.87 2.55
CA LEU A 54 -6.73 -1.42 3.81
C LEU A 54 -7.49 -0.87 5.01
N ASP A 55 -8.40 0.07 4.79
CA ASP A 55 -9.19 0.71 5.84
C ASP A 55 -8.28 1.36 6.90
N VAL A 56 -7.27 2.07 6.43
CA VAL A 56 -6.35 2.82 7.29
C VAL A 56 -6.28 4.25 6.79
N THR A 57 -5.80 5.14 7.66
CA THR A 57 -5.61 6.54 7.27
C THR A 57 -4.32 6.69 6.47
N LEU A 58 -4.20 7.81 5.76
CA LEU A 58 -2.95 8.12 5.07
C LEU A 58 -1.80 8.26 6.05
N ASP A 59 -2.06 8.85 7.22
CA ASP A 59 -1.03 9.01 8.25
C ASP A 59 -0.50 7.66 8.71
N GLU A 60 -1.38 6.69 8.91
CA GLU A 60 -0.96 5.35 9.29
C GLU A 60 -0.12 4.71 8.20
N LEU A 61 -0.51 4.90 6.95
CA LEU A 61 0.18 4.29 5.81
C LEU A 61 1.59 4.86 5.63
N VAL A 62 1.76 6.17 5.83
CA VAL A 62 3.06 6.81 5.67
C VAL A 62 3.87 6.86 6.96
N GLY A 63 3.33 6.36 8.05
CA GLY A 63 4.05 6.29 9.32
C GLY A 63 4.05 7.57 10.12
N ARG A 64 3.13 8.51 9.83
CA ARG A 64 3.00 9.74 10.59
C ARG A 64 1.92 9.57 11.64
N LYS A 65 2.09 10.23 12.72
CA LYS A 65 1.12 10.19 13.81
C LYS A 65 0.24 11.41 13.84
#